data_a70cb5d97d92787c7eeef36420c63294
#
_entry.id   a70cb5d97d92787c7eeef36420c63294
#
_cell.length_a   1.000
_cell.length_b   1.000
_cell.length_c   1.000
_cell.angle_alpha   90.00
_cell.angle_beta   90.00
_cell.angle_gamma   90.00
#
_symmetry.space_group_name_H-M   'P 1'
#
loop_
_entity.id
_entity.type
_entity.pdbx_description
1 polymer ?
#
loop_
_entity_poly.entity_id
_entity_poly.type
_entity_poly.pdbx_seq_one_letter_code
_entity_poly.pdbx_strand_id
1 'polypeptide(L)'
;MKHRPLKWHFKYHWPRKIRFHIRQIMAIAGICLIGFGIGTFYPNYISKINIEEKAADKTILWAKEIGFAEPRITVGSDEEFIKTMQKCIAYLNLELHKNERIPDDLIIAQAIIESNAGLSRFAREGNNLFGIRVWNKDAGMLPHGYTDTLSWRVKSYNTKCASVRDYIKILNTKQAYTEFRKIRDRQNKWFGKVDAIELAKGLDAWSTTKDYEQQVINIIKKLRQDGKVVVKR
;
A
#
# COMPACT_ATOMS: atom_id res chain seq x y z
N MET A 1 -71.45 23.77 28.53
CA MET A 1 -71.60 22.75 27.46
C MET A 1 -70.19 22.25 27.13
N LYS A 2 -69.90 20.98 27.50
CA LYS A 2 -68.54 20.37 27.22
C LYS A 2 -68.68 19.55 25.95
N HIS A 3 -68.03 20.00 24.90
CA HIS A 3 -67.84 19.21 23.66
C HIS A 3 -66.89 18.04 23.90
N ARG A 4 -67.38 16.80 23.84
CA ARG A 4 -66.49 15.60 23.77
C ARG A 4 -66.09 15.39 22.33
N PRO A 5 -64.78 15.20 22.05
CA PRO A 5 -64.34 14.86 20.69
C PRO A 5 -64.75 13.42 20.35
N LEU A 6 -65.36 13.26 19.18
CA LEU A 6 -65.69 11.96 18.60
C LEU A 6 -64.40 11.24 18.21
N LYS A 7 -64.04 10.20 18.95
CA LYS A 7 -62.95 9.30 18.57
C LYS A 7 -63.42 8.29 17.57
N TRP A 8 -63.15 8.52 16.29
CA TRP A 8 -63.38 7.52 15.25
C TRP A 8 -62.30 6.45 15.34
N HIS A 9 -62.63 5.29 15.96
CA HIS A 9 -61.79 4.10 15.92
C HIS A 9 -62.17 3.27 14.70
N PHE A 10 -61.63 3.55 13.51
CA PHE A 10 -61.69 2.61 12.40
C PHE A 10 -60.73 1.45 12.67
N LYS A 11 -61.20 0.39 13.37
CA LYS A 11 -60.56 -0.92 13.39
C LYS A 11 -60.84 -1.63 12.08
N TYR A 12 -60.03 -1.42 11.06
CA TYR A 12 -60.08 -2.18 9.81
C TYR A 12 -59.66 -3.62 10.11
N HIS A 13 -60.60 -4.54 10.28
CA HIS A 13 -60.34 -5.96 10.43
C HIS A 13 -60.29 -6.63 9.05
N TRP A 14 -59.11 -6.66 8.47
CA TRP A 14 -58.87 -7.42 7.26
C TRP A 14 -59.11 -8.91 7.50
N PRO A 15 -59.87 -9.63 6.62
CA PRO A 15 -60.06 -11.09 6.70
C PRO A 15 -58.69 -11.78 6.76
N ARG A 16 -58.60 -12.90 7.50
CA ARG A 16 -57.33 -13.64 7.67
C ARG A 16 -56.64 -13.98 6.34
N LYS A 17 -57.38 -14.29 5.29
CA LYS A 17 -56.86 -14.57 3.94
C LYS A 17 -56.13 -13.33 3.33
N ILE A 18 -56.70 -12.14 3.45
CA ILE A 18 -56.14 -10.90 2.92
C ILE A 18 -54.84 -10.54 3.67
N ARG A 19 -54.79 -10.71 4.99
CA ARG A 19 -53.58 -10.50 5.79
C ARG A 19 -52.45 -11.45 5.39
N PHE A 20 -52.75 -12.69 5.07
CA PHE A 20 -51.78 -13.67 4.59
C PHE A 20 -51.18 -13.26 3.25
N HIS A 21 -52.00 -12.86 2.28
CA HIS A 21 -51.53 -12.40 0.97
C HIS A 21 -50.71 -11.09 1.05
N ILE A 22 -51.11 -10.15 1.90
CA ILE A 22 -50.32 -8.91 2.14
C ILE A 22 -48.96 -9.24 2.71
N ARG A 23 -48.85 -10.18 3.68
CA ARG A 23 -47.58 -10.62 4.24
C ARG A 23 -46.67 -11.27 3.19
N GLN A 24 -47.25 -12.09 2.30
CA GLN A 24 -46.48 -12.69 1.20
C GLN A 24 -45.96 -11.63 0.22
N ILE A 25 -46.80 -10.66 -0.17
CA ILE A 25 -46.42 -9.58 -1.06
C ILE A 25 -45.32 -8.72 -0.42
N MET A 26 -45.41 -8.38 0.86
CA MET A 26 -44.40 -7.65 1.59
C MET A 26 -43.07 -8.41 1.68
N ALA A 27 -43.12 -9.72 1.90
CA ALA A 27 -41.93 -10.57 1.93
C ALA A 27 -41.25 -10.63 0.55
N ILE A 28 -42.01 -10.79 -0.53
CA ILE A 28 -41.50 -10.79 -1.91
C ILE A 28 -40.89 -9.41 -2.25
N ALA A 29 -41.58 -8.32 -1.92
CA ALA A 29 -41.07 -6.96 -2.13
C ALA A 29 -39.78 -6.72 -1.35
N GLY A 30 -39.68 -7.22 -0.11
CA GLY A 30 -38.45 -7.15 0.68
C GLY A 30 -37.26 -7.91 0.03
N ILE A 31 -37.52 -9.12 -0.47
CA ILE A 31 -36.50 -9.92 -1.18
C ILE A 31 -36.06 -9.21 -2.47
N CYS A 32 -37.01 -8.65 -3.24
CA CYS A 32 -36.72 -7.89 -4.44
C CYS A 32 -35.89 -6.64 -4.16
N LEU A 33 -36.17 -5.90 -3.08
CA LEU A 33 -35.39 -4.72 -2.67
C LEU A 33 -33.98 -5.10 -2.24
N ILE A 34 -33.82 -6.20 -1.50
CA ILE A 34 -32.49 -6.71 -1.13
C ILE A 34 -31.72 -7.16 -2.37
N GLY A 35 -32.37 -7.91 -3.26
CA GLY A 35 -31.76 -8.35 -4.53
C GLY A 35 -31.36 -7.18 -5.44
N PHE A 36 -32.21 -6.14 -5.52
CA PHE A 36 -31.88 -4.90 -6.25
C PHE A 36 -30.71 -4.15 -5.59
N GLY A 37 -30.69 -4.04 -4.26
CA GLY A 37 -29.59 -3.41 -3.53
C GLY A 37 -28.26 -4.13 -3.76
N ILE A 38 -28.24 -5.46 -3.63
CA ILE A 38 -27.04 -6.26 -3.90
C ILE A 38 -26.64 -6.15 -5.39
N GLY A 39 -27.60 -6.23 -6.32
CA GLY A 39 -27.37 -6.16 -7.75
C GLY A 39 -26.84 -4.81 -8.25
N THR A 40 -27.18 -3.70 -7.59
CA THR A 40 -26.72 -2.36 -7.98
C THR A 40 -25.40 -1.96 -7.30
N PHE A 41 -25.21 -2.34 -6.04
CA PHE A 41 -24.00 -1.92 -5.29
C PHE A 41 -22.79 -2.84 -5.52
N TYR A 42 -22.99 -4.15 -5.62
CA TYR A 42 -21.91 -5.11 -5.76
C TYR A 42 -21.19 -5.05 -7.13
N PRO A 43 -21.91 -4.99 -8.28
CA PRO A 43 -21.26 -4.81 -9.58
C PRO A 43 -20.51 -3.50 -9.73
N ASN A 44 -20.99 -2.41 -9.13
CA ASN A 44 -20.31 -1.12 -9.17
C ASN A 44 -18.98 -1.13 -8.43
N TYR A 45 -18.85 -1.87 -7.32
CA TYR A 45 -17.60 -2.03 -6.60
C TYR A 45 -16.57 -2.82 -7.43
N ILE A 46 -16.98 -3.97 -7.99
CA ILE A 46 -16.13 -4.79 -8.85
C ILE A 46 -15.76 -4.04 -10.14
N SER A 47 -16.71 -3.34 -10.75
CA SER A 47 -16.47 -2.53 -11.95
C SER A 47 -15.45 -1.42 -11.70
N LYS A 48 -15.49 -0.79 -10.52
CA LYS A 48 -14.55 0.27 -10.14
C LYS A 48 -13.13 -0.29 -10.00
N ILE A 49 -12.96 -1.45 -9.34
CA ILE A 49 -11.66 -2.12 -9.22
C ILE A 49 -11.12 -2.48 -10.61
N ASN A 50 -11.95 -3.08 -11.47
CA ASN A 50 -11.55 -3.47 -12.82
C ASN A 50 -11.21 -2.27 -13.72
N ILE A 51 -11.86 -1.12 -13.52
CA ILE A 51 -11.57 0.11 -14.25
C ILE A 51 -10.24 0.72 -13.78
N GLU A 52 -9.98 0.72 -12.48
CA GLU A 52 -8.71 1.21 -11.92
C GLU A 52 -7.53 0.33 -12.37
N GLU A 53 -7.69 -0.99 -12.36
CA GLU A 53 -6.69 -1.94 -12.85
C GLU A 53 -6.40 -1.76 -14.35
N LYS A 54 -7.44 -1.70 -15.19
CA LYS A 54 -7.29 -1.44 -16.63
C LYS A 54 -6.71 -0.06 -16.94
N ALA A 55 -7.00 0.94 -16.12
CA ALA A 55 -6.42 2.28 -16.28
C ALA A 55 -4.92 2.27 -15.93
N ALA A 56 -4.52 1.55 -14.88
CA ALA A 56 -3.12 1.36 -14.51
C ALA A 56 -2.35 0.64 -15.62
N ASP A 57 -2.89 -0.47 -16.17
CA ASP A 57 -2.29 -1.21 -17.28
C ASP A 57 -2.11 -0.35 -18.54
N LYS A 58 -3.12 0.45 -18.90
CA LYS A 58 -3.02 1.39 -20.02
C LYS A 58 -1.94 2.44 -19.81
N THR A 59 -1.80 2.96 -18.58
CA THR A 59 -0.78 3.96 -18.24
C THR A 59 0.63 3.36 -18.35
N ILE A 60 0.81 2.11 -17.93
CA ILE A 60 2.09 1.39 -18.06
C ILE A 60 2.43 1.14 -19.54
N LEU A 61 1.46 0.68 -20.33
CA LEU A 61 1.65 0.45 -21.76
C LEU A 61 2.01 1.76 -22.47
N TRP A 62 1.27 2.83 -22.24
CA TRP A 62 1.56 4.15 -22.77
C TRP A 62 2.95 4.66 -22.35
N ALA A 63 3.33 4.50 -21.07
CA ALA A 63 4.66 4.88 -20.58
C ALA A 63 5.77 4.12 -21.31
N LYS A 64 5.57 2.83 -21.61
CA LYS A 64 6.50 2.03 -22.39
C LYS A 64 6.56 2.48 -23.86
N GLU A 65 5.44 2.79 -24.48
CA GLU A 65 5.33 3.26 -25.87
C GLU A 65 6.08 4.60 -26.09
N ILE A 66 6.03 5.51 -25.12
CA ILE A 66 6.77 6.78 -25.16
C ILE A 66 8.22 6.66 -24.70
N GLY A 67 8.72 5.43 -24.47
CA GLY A 67 10.09 5.19 -24.05
C GLY A 67 10.39 5.57 -22.59
N PHE A 68 9.38 5.61 -21.72
CA PHE A 68 9.54 5.87 -20.29
C PHE A 68 10.21 4.67 -19.62
N ALA A 69 11.56 4.67 -19.65
CA ALA A 69 12.37 3.61 -19.07
C ALA A 69 12.44 3.74 -17.54
N GLU A 70 12.72 2.62 -16.87
CA GLU A 70 12.98 2.57 -15.42
C GLU A 70 14.11 3.55 -15.06
N PRO A 71 13.88 4.50 -14.13
CA PRO A 71 14.89 5.50 -13.77
C PRO A 71 16.11 4.89 -13.13
N ARG A 72 17.29 5.39 -13.48
CA ARG A 72 18.54 5.06 -12.78
C ARG A 72 18.61 5.80 -11.46
N ILE A 73 18.91 5.08 -10.37
CA ILE A 73 19.25 5.67 -9.08
C ILE A 73 20.76 5.94 -9.07
N THR A 74 21.13 7.22 -9.01
CA THR A 74 22.52 7.70 -8.99
C THR A 74 22.96 7.97 -7.56
N VAL A 75 24.26 7.86 -7.31
CA VAL A 75 24.90 7.93 -6.00
C VAL A 75 26.07 8.92 -6.09
N GLY A 76 25.78 10.20 -6.31
CA GLY A 76 26.78 11.28 -6.35
C GLY A 76 26.78 12.09 -5.05
N SER A 77 25.60 12.55 -4.65
CA SER A 77 25.36 13.23 -3.38
C SER A 77 24.06 12.72 -2.75
N ASP A 78 23.83 13.02 -1.47
CA ASP A 78 22.58 12.69 -0.78
C ASP A 78 21.38 13.28 -1.51
N GLU A 79 21.50 14.50 -2.03
CA GLU A 79 20.43 15.17 -2.76
C GLU A 79 20.11 14.45 -4.10
N GLU A 80 21.15 14.07 -4.84
CA GLU A 80 21.01 13.34 -6.09
C GLU A 80 20.41 11.95 -5.85
N PHE A 81 20.88 11.25 -4.80
CA PHE A 81 20.31 9.96 -4.39
C PHE A 81 18.82 10.10 -4.08
N ILE A 82 18.42 11.06 -3.24
CA ILE A 82 17.02 11.30 -2.87
C ILE A 82 16.18 11.60 -4.11
N LYS A 83 16.63 12.53 -4.97
CA LYS A 83 15.92 12.93 -6.19
C LYS A 83 15.73 11.76 -7.15
N THR A 84 16.72 10.90 -7.31
CA THR A 84 16.64 9.74 -8.21
C THR A 84 15.84 8.59 -7.59
N MET A 85 15.86 8.43 -6.27
CA MET A 85 14.93 7.55 -5.54
C MET A 85 13.49 7.97 -5.74
N GLN A 86 13.16 9.26 -5.62
CA GLN A 86 11.80 9.78 -5.88
C GLN A 86 11.34 9.46 -7.30
N LYS A 87 12.19 9.61 -8.30
CA LYS A 87 11.86 9.23 -9.69
C LYS A 87 11.55 7.73 -9.82
N CYS A 88 12.37 6.88 -9.19
CA CYS A 88 12.11 5.43 -9.18
C CYS A 88 10.79 5.11 -8.49
N ILE A 89 10.52 5.68 -7.31
CA ILE A 89 9.28 5.43 -6.57
C ILE A 89 8.07 5.91 -7.38
N ALA A 90 8.14 7.09 -8.01
CA ALA A 90 7.09 7.59 -8.89
C ALA A 90 6.81 6.65 -10.07
N TYR A 91 7.88 6.11 -10.68
CA TYR A 91 7.78 5.10 -11.74
C TYR A 91 7.09 3.83 -11.24
N LEU A 92 7.52 3.28 -10.09
CA LEU A 92 6.94 2.08 -9.51
C LEU A 92 5.47 2.29 -9.09
N ASN A 93 5.11 3.49 -8.64
CA ASN A 93 3.74 3.83 -8.29
C ASN A 93 2.77 3.83 -9.48
N LEU A 94 3.24 3.81 -10.73
CA LEU A 94 2.40 3.59 -11.91
C LEU A 94 1.90 2.13 -11.99
N GLU A 95 2.68 1.19 -11.44
CA GLU A 95 2.37 -0.24 -11.45
C GLU A 95 1.59 -0.69 -10.19
N LEU A 96 1.57 0.13 -9.14
CA LEU A 96 1.00 -0.23 -7.83
C LEU A 96 -0.40 0.33 -7.64
N HIS A 97 -1.30 -0.50 -7.13
CA HIS A 97 -2.56 -0.02 -6.61
C HIS A 97 -2.35 1.02 -5.51
N LYS A 98 -3.26 1.99 -5.41
CA LYS A 98 -3.16 3.07 -4.43
C LYS A 98 -2.94 2.55 -2.99
N ASN A 99 -3.58 1.45 -2.63
CA ASN A 99 -3.47 0.84 -1.30
C ASN A 99 -2.16 0.09 -1.05
N GLU A 100 -1.35 -0.17 -2.08
CA GLU A 100 -0.06 -0.83 -1.99
C GLU A 100 1.10 0.15 -1.93
N ARG A 101 0.83 1.41 -2.24
CA ARG A 101 1.84 2.47 -2.23
C ARG A 101 2.33 2.74 -0.83
N ILE A 102 3.62 2.99 -0.72
CA ILE A 102 4.31 3.33 0.52
C ILE A 102 4.81 4.77 0.39
N PRO A 103 4.72 5.60 1.44
CA PRO A 103 5.23 6.97 1.40
C PRO A 103 6.70 7.04 0.99
N ASP A 104 7.02 7.97 0.10
CA ASP A 104 8.37 8.14 -0.48
C ASP A 104 9.42 8.35 0.60
N ASP A 105 9.11 9.16 1.60
CA ASP A 105 9.99 9.49 2.72
C ASP A 105 10.33 8.26 3.57
N LEU A 106 9.41 7.30 3.74
CA LEU A 106 9.69 6.04 4.42
C LEU A 106 10.68 5.17 3.62
N ILE A 107 10.42 4.98 2.32
CA ILE A 107 11.27 4.18 1.44
C ILE A 107 12.69 4.77 1.39
N ILE A 108 12.78 6.10 1.22
CA ILE A 108 14.04 6.81 1.13
C ILE A 108 14.81 6.74 2.47
N ALA A 109 14.11 6.94 3.60
CA ALA A 109 14.74 6.86 4.92
C ALA A 109 15.38 5.48 5.17
N GLN A 110 14.66 4.39 4.87
CA GLN A 110 15.22 3.05 5.00
C GLN A 110 16.36 2.81 4.01
N ALA A 111 16.25 3.24 2.76
CA ALA A 111 17.32 3.10 1.79
C ALA A 111 18.61 3.83 2.24
N ILE A 112 18.48 5.02 2.86
CA ILE A 112 19.62 5.76 3.42
C ILE A 112 20.27 4.95 4.55
N ILE A 113 19.50 4.42 5.50
CA ILE A 113 20.02 3.66 6.64
C ILE A 113 20.69 2.37 6.17
N GLU A 114 20.01 1.57 5.35
CA GLU A 114 20.44 0.23 4.96
C GLU A 114 21.62 0.23 3.98
N SER A 115 21.71 1.25 3.13
CA SER A 115 22.73 1.31 2.09
C SER A 115 23.74 2.42 2.25
N ASN A 116 23.69 3.23 3.32
CA ASN A 116 24.46 4.47 3.45
C ASN A 116 24.26 5.36 2.20
N ALA A 117 23.01 5.72 1.90
CA ALA A 117 22.62 6.47 0.71
C ALA A 117 23.15 5.87 -0.61
N GLY A 118 23.16 4.54 -0.71
CA GLY A 118 23.64 3.82 -1.89
C GLY A 118 25.15 3.60 -1.97
N LEU A 119 25.91 4.01 -0.97
CA LEU A 119 27.39 3.92 -0.95
C LEU A 119 27.92 2.57 -0.44
N SER A 120 27.08 1.74 0.19
CA SER A 120 27.50 0.42 0.66
C SER A 120 27.94 -0.49 -0.48
N ARG A 121 28.80 -1.48 -0.20
CA ARG A 121 29.25 -2.45 -1.19
C ARG A 121 28.08 -3.14 -1.90
N PHE A 122 27.09 -3.59 -1.16
CA PHE A 122 25.92 -4.27 -1.73
C PHE A 122 25.08 -3.37 -2.62
N ALA A 123 25.00 -2.07 -2.31
CA ALA A 123 24.32 -1.10 -3.16
C ALA A 123 25.11 -0.79 -4.43
N ARG A 124 26.45 -0.74 -4.37
CA ARG A 124 27.30 -0.44 -5.53
C ARG A 124 27.47 -1.62 -6.47
N GLU A 125 27.77 -2.80 -5.93
CA GLU A 125 28.12 -3.99 -6.71
C GLU A 125 26.88 -4.84 -7.04
N GLY A 126 25.92 -4.93 -6.10
CA GLY A 126 24.72 -5.77 -6.22
C GLY A 126 23.42 -5.00 -6.39
N ASN A 127 23.46 -3.66 -6.51
CA ASN A 127 22.27 -2.81 -6.64
C ASN A 127 21.24 -3.01 -5.51
N ASN A 128 21.64 -3.52 -4.34
CA ASN A 128 20.77 -3.82 -3.22
C ASN A 128 20.80 -2.69 -2.20
N LEU A 129 19.70 -1.91 -2.12
CA LEU A 129 19.58 -0.75 -1.23
C LEU A 129 19.05 -1.10 0.16
N PHE A 130 18.59 -2.34 0.39
CA PHE A 130 17.84 -2.71 1.61
C PHE A 130 18.40 -3.94 2.32
N GLY A 131 19.56 -4.45 1.91
CA GLY A 131 20.13 -5.64 2.52
C GLY A 131 19.29 -6.92 2.34
N ILE A 132 18.40 -6.96 1.36
CA ILE A 132 17.49 -8.09 1.12
C ILE A 132 18.30 -9.35 0.85
N ARG A 133 17.94 -10.44 1.55
CA ARG A 133 18.63 -11.72 1.48
C ARG A 133 17.91 -12.69 0.54
N VAL A 134 18.69 -13.62 0.00
CA VAL A 134 18.22 -14.71 -0.84
C VAL A 134 18.93 -16.02 -0.41
N TRP A 135 18.21 -17.13 -0.50
CA TRP A 135 18.74 -18.46 -0.14
C TRP A 135 19.22 -19.27 -1.35
N ASN A 136 19.09 -18.70 -2.55
CA ASN A 136 19.78 -19.18 -3.75
C ASN A 136 21.17 -18.53 -3.84
N LYS A 137 22.22 -19.34 -3.76
CA LYS A 137 23.63 -18.86 -3.74
C LYS A 137 24.02 -18.12 -5.02
N ASP A 138 23.47 -18.52 -6.17
CA ASP A 138 23.80 -17.94 -7.47
C ASP A 138 23.16 -16.55 -7.69
N ALA A 139 22.17 -16.18 -6.87
CA ALA A 139 21.41 -14.96 -7.03
C ALA A 139 21.88 -13.81 -6.12
N GLY A 140 23.08 -13.92 -5.49
CA GLY A 140 23.51 -12.90 -4.55
C GLY A 140 24.97 -12.90 -4.21
N MET A 141 25.35 -11.89 -3.44
CA MET A 141 26.73 -11.62 -3.00
C MET A 141 26.98 -12.17 -1.61
N LEU A 142 28.19 -12.70 -1.39
CA LEU A 142 28.63 -13.13 -0.08
C LEU A 142 28.94 -11.91 0.81
N PRO A 143 28.47 -11.86 2.07
CA PRO A 143 28.90 -10.83 3.01
C PRO A 143 30.41 -10.92 3.29
N HIS A 144 31.02 -9.78 3.61
CA HIS A 144 32.44 -9.72 3.89
C HIS A 144 32.80 -10.59 5.11
N GLY A 145 33.90 -11.34 5.02
CA GLY A 145 34.34 -12.21 6.12
C GLY A 145 33.63 -13.57 6.24
N TYR A 146 32.64 -13.83 5.37
CA TYR A 146 31.96 -15.12 5.34
C TYR A 146 32.48 -16.00 4.19
N THR A 147 32.45 -17.30 4.43
CA THR A 147 32.80 -18.32 3.43
C THR A 147 31.58 -18.82 2.69
N ASP A 148 31.79 -19.63 1.67
CA ASP A 148 30.71 -20.21 0.85
C ASP A 148 29.78 -21.20 1.58
N THR A 149 30.09 -21.51 2.84
CA THR A 149 29.24 -22.33 3.71
C THR A 149 27.98 -21.62 4.19
N LEU A 150 27.91 -20.26 4.06
CA LEU A 150 26.72 -19.50 4.45
C LEU A 150 25.52 -19.90 3.58
N SER A 151 24.38 -20.21 4.24
CA SER A 151 23.17 -20.69 3.57
C SER A 151 22.39 -19.60 2.81
N TRP A 152 22.73 -18.34 3.00
CA TRP A 152 22.09 -17.19 2.35
C TRP A 152 23.12 -16.24 1.71
N ARG A 153 22.64 -15.36 0.82
CA ARG A 153 23.40 -14.30 0.18
C ARG A 153 22.62 -12.99 0.28
N VAL A 154 23.34 -11.88 0.13
CA VAL A 154 22.69 -10.58 -0.11
C VAL A 154 22.32 -10.54 -1.59
N LYS A 155 21.01 -10.45 -1.88
CA LYS A 155 20.45 -10.54 -3.23
C LYS A 155 21.03 -9.47 -4.15
N SER A 156 21.36 -9.85 -5.39
CA SER A 156 21.79 -8.91 -6.45
C SER A 156 20.63 -8.59 -7.38
N TYR A 157 20.62 -7.36 -7.89
CA TYR A 157 19.60 -6.85 -8.80
C TYR A 157 20.23 -6.25 -10.04
N ASN A 158 19.50 -6.24 -11.15
CA ASN A 158 19.94 -5.59 -12.39
C ASN A 158 20.03 -4.07 -12.24
N THR A 159 19.13 -3.48 -11.43
CA THR A 159 19.11 -2.04 -11.14
C THR A 159 18.81 -1.78 -9.66
N LYS A 160 19.17 -0.62 -9.14
CA LYS A 160 18.80 -0.18 -7.78
C LYS A 160 17.29 -0.02 -7.65
N CYS A 161 16.60 0.42 -8.72
CA CYS A 161 15.14 0.55 -8.73
C CYS A 161 14.45 -0.83 -8.63
N ALA A 162 15.03 -1.89 -9.18
CA ALA A 162 14.54 -3.26 -8.99
C ALA A 162 14.62 -3.70 -7.51
N SER A 163 15.62 -3.24 -6.74
CA SER A 163 15.66 -3.51 -5.30
C SER A 163 14.58 -2.75 -4.53
N VAL A 164 14.23 -1.52 -4.96
CA VAL A 164 13.10 -0.76 -4.40
C VAL A 164 11.78 -1.50 -4.67
N ARG A 165 11.60 -2.01 -5.88
CA ARG A 165 10.42 -2.82 -6.26
C ARG A 165 10.27 -4.06 -5.35
N ASP A 166 11.35 -4.79 -5.13
CA ASP A 166 11.33 -6.00 -4.29
C ASP A 166 11.07 -5.64 -2.81
N TYR A 167 11.63 -4.56 -2.31
CA TYR A 167 11.34 -4.02 -0.98
C TYR A 167 9.84 -3.72 -0.81
N ILE A 168 9.23 -2.98 -1.74
CA ILE A 168 7.80 -2.67 -1.72
C ILE A 168 6.97 -3.97 -1.75
N LYS A 169 7.35 -4.94 -2.59
CA LYS A 169 6.71 -6.25 -2.67
C LYS A 169 6.79 -7.00 -1.34
N ILE A 170 7.94 -7.01 -0.67
CA ILE A 170 8.15 -7.66 0.62
C ILE A 170 7.19 -7.10 1.66
N LEU A 171 7.09 -5.78 1.81
CA LEU A 171 6.19 -5.14 2.76
C LEU A 171 4.71 -5.42 2.45
N ASN A 172 4.37 -5.53 1.17
CA ASN A 172 3.00 -5.82 0.75
C ASN A 172 2.60 -7.30 0.87
N THR A 173 3.54 -8.24 0.82
CA THR A 173 3.20 -9.67 0.68
C THR A 173 3.64 -10.53 1.85
N LYS A 174 4.76 -10.24 2.53
CA LYS A 174 5.28 -11.10 3.59
C LYS A 174 4.43 -11.00 4.86
N GLN A 175 4.19 -12.16 5.50
CA GLN A 175 3.38 -12.25 6.71
C GLN A 175 3.95 -11.43 7.87
N ALA A 176 5.27 -11.32 7.97
CA ALA A 176 5.96 -10.53 8.99
C ALA A 176 5.51 -9.03 9.01
N TYR A 177 5.01 -8.50 7.89
CA TYR A 177 4.57 -7.11 7.76
C TYR A 177 3.04 -6.93 7.77
N THR A 178 2.32 -7.88 8.38
CA THR A 178 0.85 -7.79 8.50
C THR A 178 0.44 -6.56 9.31
N GLU A 179 1.15 -6.23 10.40
CA GLU A 179 0.84 -5.05 11.21
C GLU A 179 1.13 -3.75 10.44
N PHE A 180 2.23 -3.67 9.72
CA PHE A 180 2.53 -2.58 8.79
C PHE A 180 1.35 -2.31 7.83
N ARG A 181 0.81 -3.34 7.20
CA ARG A 181 -0.35 -3.20 6.30
C ARG A 181 -1.61 -2.75 7.03
N LYS A 182 -1.88 -3.26 8.24
CA LYS A 182 -3.03 -2.83 9.04
C LYS A 182 -2.94 -1.35 9.43
N ILE A 183 -1.75 -0.85 9.80
CA ILE A 183 -1.52 0.56 10.08
C ILE A 183 -1.82 1.39 8.83
N ARG A 184 -1.29 1.00 7.68
CA ARG A 184 -1.52 1.67 6.40
C ARG A 184 -3.01 1.71 6.03
N ASP A 185 -3.69 0.57 6.10
CA ASP A 185 -5.10 0.43 5.72
C ASP A 185 -6.00 1.26 6.64
N ARG A 186 -5.69 1.30 7.94
CA ARG A 186 -6.38 2.16 8.91
C ARG A 186 -6.24 3.63 8.56
N GLN A 187 -5.03 4.08 8.24
CA GLN A 187 -4.78 5.47 7.86
C GLN A 187 -5.49 5.84 6.55
N ASN A 188 -5.43 4.98 5.54
CA ASN A 188 -6.13 5.17 4.28
C ASN A 188 -7.66 5.28 4.49
N LYS A 189 -8.21 4.42 5.34
CA LYS A 189 -9.66 4.41 5.64
C LYS A 189 -10.11 5.69 6.35
N TRP A 190 -9.36 6.16 7.33
CA TRP A 190 -9.79 7.27 8.19
C TRP A 190 -9.34 8.65 7.69
N PHE A 191 -8.20 8.74 7.04
CA PHE A 191 -7.58 10.02 6.67
C PHE A 191 -7.38 10.17 5.16
N GLY A 192 -7.58 9.12 4.35
CA GLY A 192 -7.35 9.13 2.91
C GLY A 192 -5.89 9.28 2.50
N LYS A 193 -4.98 9.32 3.47
CA LYS A 193 -3.52 9.43 3.27
C LYS A 193 -2.78 8.63 4.33
N VAL A 194 -1.54 8.23 4.00
CA VAL A 194 -0.66 7.47 4.87
C VAL A 194 0.50 8.35 5.34
N ASP A 195 0.67 8.48 6.64
CA ASP A 195 1.82 9.14 7.24
C ASP A 195 2.95 8.14 7.47
N ALA A 196 4.15 8.48 7.00
CA ALA A 196 5.32 7.63 7.07
C ALA A 196 5.81 7.37 8.51
N ILE A 197 5.64 8.34 9.40
CA ILE A 197 6.08 8.22 10.81
C ILE A 197 5.22 7.17 11.53
N GLU A 198 3.90 7.24 11.36
CA GLU A 198 3.00 6.24 11.92
C GLU A 198 3.21 4.85 11.27
N LEU A 199 3.50 4.83 9.97
CA LEU A 199 3.72 3.59 9.26
C LEU A 199 5.04 2.90 9.66
N ALA A 200 6.07 3.68 10.02
CA ALA A 200 7.36 3.17 10.51
C ALA A 200 7.22 2.28 11.74
N LYS A 201 6.19 2.48 12.57
CA LYS A 201 5.89 1.64 13.75
C LYS A 201 5.59 0.17 13.41
N GLY A 202 5.29 -0.14 12.16
CA GLY A 202 5.05 -1.50 11.70
C GLY A 202 6.28 -2.18 11.08
N LEU A 203 7.49 -1.63 11.28
CA LEU A 203 8.75 -2.15 10.71
C LEU A 203 9.55 -3.03 11.68
N ASP A 204 8.98 -3.45 12.80
CA ASP A 204 9.66 -4.28 13.83
C ASP A 204 10.35 -5.51 13.27
N ALA A 205 9.73 -6.14 12.26
CA ALA A 205 10.27 -7.32 11.62
C ALA A 205 11.41 -7.04 10.62
N TRP A 206 11.73 -5.77 10.33
CA TRP A 206 12.76 -5.42 9.36
C TRP A 206 14.17 -5.56 9.95
N SER A 207 14.37 -5.12 11.18
CA SER A 207 15.68 -5.13 11.83
C SER A 207 15.55 -5.58 13.28
N THR A 208 16.57 -6.29 13.75
CA THR A 208 16.74 -6.63 15.17
C THR A 208 17.50 -5.55 15.95
N THR A 209 17.90 -4.49 15.29
CA THR A 209 18.61 -3.35 15.92
C THR A 209 17.67 -2.63 16.85
N LYS A 210 18.10 -2.45 18.09
CA LYS A 210 17.37 -1.63 19.06
C LYS A 210 17.17 -0.23 18.51
N ASP A 211 15.98 0.35 18.72
CA ASP A 211 15.62 1.71 18.30
C ASP A 211 15.65 1.95 16.77
N TYR A 212 15.57 0.87 15.95
CA TYR A 212 15.55 0.98 14.48
C TYR A 212 14.41 1.88 13.98
N GLU A 213 13.20 1.69 14.51
CA GLU A 213 12.05 2.53 14.21
C GLU A 213 12.38 4.02 14.42
N GLN A 214 12.99 4.36 15.57
CA GLN A 214 13.32 5.74 15.88
C GLN A 214 14.39 6.31 14.93
N GLN A 215 15.33 5.49 14.46
CA GLN A 215 16.30 5.92 13.47
C GLN A 215 15.60 6.27 12.15
N VAL A 216 14.68 5.43 11.68
CA VAL A 216 13.87 5.69 10.48
C VAL A 216 13.07 6.98 10.64
N ILE A 217 12.37 7.16 11.77
CA ILE A 217 11.59 8.37 12.08
C ILE A 217 12.45 9.62 12.05
N ASN A 218 13.66 9.58 12.61
CA ASN A 218 14.57 10.72 12.64
C ASN A 218 15.02 11.14 11.23
N ILE A 219 15.31 10.16 10.35
CA ILE A 219 15.62 10.46 8.94
C ILE A 219 14.41 11.03 8.21
N ILE A 220 13.20 10.48 8.42
CA ILE A 220 11.97 11.02 7.82
C ILE A 220 11.77 12.49 8.21
N LYS A 221 11.93 12.82 9.51
CA LYS A 221 11.82 14.20 9.99
C LYS A 221 12.84 15.10 9.33
N LYS A 222 14.10 14.67 9.21
CA LYS A 222 15.16 15.42 8.53
C LYS A 222 14.83 15.67 7.06
N LEU A 223 14.40 14.63 6.33
CA LEU A 223 14.00 14.76 4.92
C LEU A 223 12.87 15.79 4.72
N ARG A 224 11.91 15.85 5.65
CA ARG A 224 10.80 16.81 5.62
C ARG A 224 11.27 18.23 5.95
N GLN A 225 12.15 18.41 6.94
CA GLN A 225 12.71 19.71 7.34
C GLN A 225 13.56 20.34 6.22
N ASP A 226 14.38 19.52 5.56
CA ASP A 226 15.25 19.97 4.46
C ASP A 226 14.46 20.24 3.16
N GLY A 227 13.12 20.09 3.16
CA GLY A 227 12.28 20.23 1.97
C GLY A 227 12.56 19.21 0.86
N LYS A 228 13.34 18.17 1.15
CA LYS A 228 13.80 17.16 0.18
C LYS A 228 12.68 16.18 -0.21
N VAL A 229 11.67 16.04 0.64
CA VAL A 229 10.46 15.25 0.35
C VAL A 229 9.24 16.08 0.72
N VAL A 230 8.41 16.36 -0.28
CA VAL A 230 7.16 17.10 -0.07
C VAL A 230 6.07 16.10 0.33
N VAL A 231 5.58 16.21 1.56
CA VAL A 231 4.36 15.51 1.96
C VAL A 231 3.20 16.11 1.17
N LYS A 232 2.70 15.41 0.17
CA LYS A 232 1.46 15.83 -0.52
C LYS A 232 0.35 15.92 0.53
N ARG A 233 -0.05 17.15 0.83
CA ARG A 233 -1.17 17.47 1.73
C ARG A 233 -2.49 17.14 1.08
#